data_a1b1ad356fc5a5dd51e9562c6745039d
#
_entry.id   a1b1ad356fc5a5dd51e9562c6745039d
#
_cell.length_a   1.000
_cell.length_b   1.000
_cell.length_c   1.000
_cell.angle_alpha   90.00
_cell.angle_beta   90.00
_cell.angle_gamma   90.00
#
_symmetry.space_group_name_H-M   'P 1'
#
loop_
_entity.id
_entity.type
_entity.pdbx_description
1 polymer ?
#
loop_
_entity_poly.entity_id
_entity_poly.type
_entity_poly.pdbx_seq_one_letter_code
_entity_poly.pdbx_strand_id
1 'polypeptide(L)'
;MSISMYQTSIPVFIHQLENLSKILDKVSGYTEFKKIDPAVFINARLAPDMYPLSRQVQIASDVVKGCAARLSGIEVPSYKGDETTFSDLQDRIAKTIDFLKSVNAAQIDGSEERTVTLKMHDKETHFAGQPYLVSTLNSKVRPTLKPAMAALFECTICQRG
;
A
#
# COMPACT_ATOMS: atom_id res chain seq x y z
N MET A 1 -28.44 -3.84 -8.41
CA MET A 1 -27.64 -3.24 -7.33
C MET A 1 -26.31 -2.82 -7.91
N SER A 2 -26.00 -1.55 -7.94
CA SER A 2 -24.67 -1.08 -8.30
C SER A 2 -23.80 -1.04 -7.04
N ILE A 3 -22.61 -1.61 -7.09
CA ILE A 3 -21.65 -1.52 -5.99
C ILE A 3 -21.00 -0.14 -6.08
N SER A 4 -21.02 0.61 -4.98
CA SER A 4 -20.44 1.96 -4.91
C SER A 4 -18.91 1.90 -5.14
N MET A 5 -18.40 2.87 -5.88
CA MET A 5 -16.95 3.05 -6.08
C MET A 5 -16.21 3.23 -4.75
N TYR A 6 -16.81 3.94 -3.79
CA TYR A 6 -16.27 4.08 -2.45
C TYR A 6 -16.15 2.73 -1.73
N GLN A 7 -17.23 1.94 -1.73
CA GLN A 7 -17.25 0.64 -1.04
C GLN A 7 -16.24 -0.37 -1.60
N THR A 8 -15.94 -0.29 -2.90
CA THR A 8 -14.96 -1.16 -3.56
C THR A 8 -13.52 -0.66 -3.45
N SER A 9 -13.29 0.55 -2.98
CA SER A 9 -11.95 1.16 -2.90
C SER A 9 -11.52 1.40 -1.46
N ILE A 10 -12.03 2.40 -0.79
CA ILE A 10 -11.48 2.91 0.49
C ILE A 10 -11.48 1.85 1.60
N PRO A 11 -12.59 1.14 1.91
CA PRO A 11 -12.57 0.10 2.94
C PRO A 11 -11.61 -1.04 2.61
N VAL A 12 -11.49 -1.40 1.33
CA VAL A 12 -10.58 -2.46 0.88
C VAL A 12 -9.12 -2.03 1.10
N PHE A 13 -8.78 -0.79 0.76
CA PHE A 13 -7.43 -0.25 0.95
C PHE A 13 -7.06 -0.18 2.44
N ILE A 14 -7.97 0.31 3.29
CA ILE A 14 -7.77 0.38 4.73
C ILE A 14 -7.53 -1.02 5.29
N HIS A 15 -8.39 -1.99 4.97
CA HIS A 15 -8.24 -3.36 5.43
C HIS A 15 -6.89 -4.00 5.02
N GLN A 16 -6.44 -3.76 3.80
CA GLN A 16 -5.15 -4.26 3.31
C GLN A 16 -3.97 -3.63 4.08
N LEU A 17 -4.01 -2.32 4.32
CA LEU A 17 -2.97 -1.63 5.09
C LEU A 17 -2.97 -2.03 6.57
N GLU A 18 -4.13 -2.23 7.18
CA GLU A 18 -4.23 -2.74 8.56
C GLU A 18 -3.65 -4.15 8.69
N ASN A 19 -3.89 -5.02 7.70
CA ASN A 19 -3.28 -6.35 7.68
C ASN A 19 -1.76 -6.28 7.55
N LEU A 20 -1.25 -5.39 6.68
CA LEU A 20 0.19 -5.17 6.54
C LEU A 20 0.80 -4.65 7.85
N SER A 21 0.16 -3.70 8.51
CA SER A 21 0.57 -3.18 9.82
C SER A 21 0.67 -4.29 10.87
N LYS A 22 -0.35 -5.13 11.00
CA LYS A 22 -0.34 -6.28 11.94
C LYS A 22 0.78 -7.27 11.66
N ILE A 23 1.14 -7.47 10.39
CA ILE A 23 2.24 -8.36 10.02
C ILE A 23 3.58 -7.73 10.40
N LEU A 24 3.78 -6.43 10.14
CA LEU A 24 4.97 -5.70 10.56
C LEU A 24 5.16 -5.72 12.08
N ASP A 25 4.09 -5.58 12.87
CA ASP A 25 4.14 -5.69 14.34
C ASP A 25 4.63 -7.06 14.79
N LYS A 26 4.12 -8.14 14.16
CA LYS A 26 4.56 -9.51 14.47
C LYS A 26 6.04 -9.71 14.16
N VAL A 27 6.52 -9.16 13.05
CA VAL A 27 7.93 -9.27 12.68
C VAL A 27 8.80 -8.45 13.59
N SER A 28 8.39 -7.24 13.97
CA SER A 28 9.09 -6.41 14.96
C SER A 28 9.24 -7.14 16.29
N GLY A 29 8.15 -7.70 16.84
CA GLY A 29 8.21 -8.51 18.07
C GLY A 29 9.08 -9.76 17.93
N TYR A 30 9.11 -10.38 16.75
CA TYR A 30 10.00 -11.52 16.50
C TYR A 30 11.48 -11.11 16.48
N THR A 31 11.83 -9.97 15.86
CA THR A 31 13.21 -9.46 15.85
C THR A 31 13.72 -9.17 17.25
N GLU A 32 12.87 -8.58 18.09
CA GLU A 32 13.19 -8.32 19.50
C GLU A 32 13.39 -9.62 20.28
N PHE A 33 12.47 -10.56 20.16
CA PHE A 33 12.55 -11.86 20.86
C PHE A 33 13.80 -12.65 20.49
N LYS A 34 14.16 -12.68 19.20
CA LYS A 34 15.33 -13.40 18.68
C LYS A 34 16.62 -12.59 18.73
N LYS A 35 16.59 -11.31 19.14
CA LYS A 35 17.72 -10.38 19.12
C LYS A 35 18.37 -10.26 17.73
N ILE A 36 17.55 -10.25 16.69
CA ILE A 36 17.98 -10.06 15.30
C ILE A 36 17.93 -8.55 15.00
N ASP A 37 18.93 -8.04 14.28
CA ASP A 37 18.90 -6.65 13.83
C ASP A 37 17.68 -6.42 12.91
N PRO A 38 16.77 -5.49 13.23
CA PRO A 38 15.61 -5.14 12.41
C PRO A 38 15.98 -4.82 10.96
N ALA A 39 17.15 -4.26 10.70
CA ALA A 39 17.65 -3.92 9.38
C ALA A 39 17.70 -5.14 8.43
N VAL A 40 17.91 -6.34 8.96
CA VAL A 40 17.92 -7.59 8.18
C VAL A 40 16.57 -7.79 7.49
N PHE A 41 15.46 -7.60 8.20
CA PHE A 41 14.11 -7.76 7.64
C PHE A 41 13.70 -6.57 6.77
N ILE A 42 14.01 -5.36 7.20
CA ILE A 42 13.65 -4.12 6.46
C ILE A 42 14.29 -4.12 5.08
N ASN A 43 15.52 -4.62 4.96
CA ASN A 43 16.26 -4.71 3.71
C ASN A 43 16.09 -6.07 3.00
N ALA A 44 15.35 -7.02 3.57
CA ALA A 44 15.11 -8.32 2.97
C ALA A 44 14.35 -8.19 1.64
N ARG A 45 14.74 -9.03 0.68
CA ARG A 45 14.10 -9.15 -0.63
C ARG A 45 13.63 -10.59 -0.80
N LEU A 46 12.44 -10.78 -1.34
CA LEU A 46 11.93 -12.13 -1.64
C LEU A 46 12.68 -12.77 -2.82
N ALA A 47 13.11 -11.95 -3.77
CA ALA A 47 13.96 -12.36 -4.90
C ALA A 47 15.00 -11.25 -5.18
N PRO A 48 16.15 -11.59 -5.79
CA PRO A 48 17.25 -10.62 -6.03
C PRO A 48 16.85 -9.40 -6.85
N ASP A 49 15.89 -9.55 -7.75
CA ASP A 49 15.34 -8.51 -8.63
C ASP A 49 14.17 -7.74 -8.03
N MET A 50 13.72 -8.10 -6.82
CA MET A 50 12.61 -7.42 -6.14
C MET A 50 13.12 -6.30 -5.23
N TYR A 51 12.26 -5.32 -4.99
CA TYR A 51 12.52 -4.26 -4.02
C TYR A 51 12.57 -4.82 -2.59
N PRO A 52 13.37 -4.20 -1.69
CA PRO A 52 13.36 -4.56 -0.27
C PRO A 52 12.01 -4.27 0.37
N LEU A 53 11.75 -4.91 1.53
CA LEU A 53 10.47 -4.77 2.25
C LEU A 53 10.08 -3.31 2.49
N SER A 54 11.01 -2.46 2.94
CA SER A 54 10.76 -1.03 3.16
C SER A 54 10.20 -0.36 1.91
N ARG A 55 10.81 -0.61 0.75
CA ARG A 55 10.38 -0.03 -0.51
C ARG A 55 9.02 -0.58 -0.97
N GLN A 56 8.74 -1.84 -0.70
CA GLN A 56 7.43 -2.44 -1.02
C GLN A 56 6.31 -1.79 -0.19
N VAL A 57 6.53 -1.53 1.10
CA VAL A 57 5.58 -0.82 1.96
C VAL A 57 5.37 0.62 1.48
N GLN A 58 6.44 1.32 1.10
CA GLN A 58 6.36 2.66 0.52
C GLN A 58 5.51 2.68 -0.75
N ILE A 59 5.79 1.78 -1.70
CA ILE A 59 5.05 1.68 -2.95
C ILE A 59 3.57 1.36 -2.69
N ALA A 60 3.27 0.41 -1.80
CA ALA A 60 1.90 0.05 -1.45
C ALA A 60 1.13 1.26 -0.91
N SER A 61 1.72 2.02 0.03
CA SER A 61 1.13 3.24 0.59
C SER A 61 0.90 4.32 -0.47
N ASP A 62 1.89 4.54 -1.36
CA ASP A 62 1.81 5.55 -2.40
C ASP A 62 0.77 5.23 -3.47
N VAL A 63 0.66 3.96 -3.85
CA VAL A 63 -0.34 3.50 -4.83
C VAL A 63 -1.75 3.69 -4.30
N VAL A 64 -2.01 3.28 -3.07
CA VAL A 64 -3.32 3.37 -2.43
C VAL A 64 -3.72 4.83 -2.21
N LYS A 65 -2.84 5.63 -1.64
CA LYS A 65 -3.01 7.06 -1.42
C LYS A 65 -3.27 7.80 -2.74
N GLY A 66 -2.44 7.52 -3.75
CA GLY A 66 -2.57 8.13 -5.06
C GLY A 66 -3.85 7.74 -5.79
N CYS A 67 -4.33 6.51 -5.61
CA CYS A 67 -5.60 6.06 -6.17
C CYS A 67 -6.78 6.82 -5.53
N ALA A 68 -6.83 6.85 -4.21
CA ALA A 68 -7.89 7.55 -3.47
C ALA A 68 -7.92 9.05 -3.82
N ALA A 69 -6.77 9.72 -3.83
CA ALA A 69 -6.68 11.15 -4.13
C ALA A 69 -7.16 11.48 -5.56
N ARG A 70 -6.76 10.68 -6.56
CA ARG A 70 -7.16 10.91 -7.96
C ARG A 70 -8.64 10.66 -8.19
N LEU A 71 -9.21 9.62 -7.53
CA LEU A 71 -10.65 9.34 -7.63
C LEU A 71 -11.49 10.41 -6.92
N SER A 72 -11.01 10.95 -5.81
CA SER A 72 -11.70 12.01 -5.08
C SER A 72 -11.46 13.42 -5.65
N GLY A 73 -10.46 13.58 -6.53
CA GLY A 73 -10.08 14.89 -7.06
C GLY A 73 -9.31 15.77 -6.08
N ILE A 74 -8.71 15.16 -5.03
CA ILE A 74 -7.89 15.83 -4.02
C ILE A 74 -6.42 15.75 -4.43
N GLU A 75 -5.61 16.70 -3.97
CA GLU A 75 -4.17 16.64 -4.16
C GLU A 75 -3.56 15.43 -3.44
N VAL A 76 -2.60 14.75 -4.11
CA VAL A 76 -1.94 13.57 -3.55
C VAL A 76 -0.95 14.01 -2.47
N PRO A 77 -1.10 13.61 -1.19
CA PRO A 77 -0.14 13.94 -0.16
C PRO A 77 1.26 13.42 -0.48
N SER A 78 2.29 14.23 -0.28
CA SER A 78 3.68 13.82 -0.50
C SER A 78 4.29 13.26 0.78
N TYR A 79 4.95 12.09 0.69
CA TYR A 79 5.73 11.50 1.77
C TYR A 79 7.19 11.39 1.34
N LYS A 80 8.13 11.62 2.25
CA LYS A 80 9.57 11.70 1.93
C LYS A 80 10.16 10.38 1.44
N GLY A 81 9.72 9.24 1.97
CA GLY A 81 10.24 7.93 1.58
C GLY A 81 11.62 7.60 2.18
N ASP A 82 11.89 8.12 3.37
CA ASP A 82 13.13 7.97 4.14
C ASP A 82 12.98 7.00 5.33
N GLU A 83 11.96 6.16 5.31
CA GLU A 83 11.69 5.19 6.37
C GLU A 83 12.77 4.11 6.43
N THR A 84 13.39 3.97 7.60
CA THR A 84 14.49 3.03 7.87
C THR A 84 14.20 2.05 9.00
N THR A 85 13.17 2.30 9.79
CA THR A 85 12.77 1.46 10.93
C THR A 85 11.37 0.91 10.77
N PHE A 86 11.02 -0.13 11.54
CA PHE A 86 9.63 -0.63 11.58
C PHE A 86 8.66 0.44 12.06
N SER A 87 9.07 1.27 13.02
CA SER A 87 8.26 2.39 13.52
C SER A 87 7.94 3.38 12.40
N ASP A 88 8.93 3.77 11.61
CA ASP A 88 8.73 4.70 10.48
C ASP A 88 7.75 4.12 9.45
N LEU A 89 7.85 2.81 9.17
CA LEU A 89 6.93 2.12 8.26
C LEU A 89 5.50 2.06 8.83
N GLN A 90 5.35 1.84 10.13
CA GLN A 90 4.06 1.88 10.81
C GLN A 90 3.44 3.28 10.79
N ASP A 91 4.22 4.30 11.07
CA ASP A 91 3.78 5.70 11.00
C ASP A 91 3.32 6.08 9.59
N ARG A 92 4.03 5.62 8.56
CA ARG A 92 3.61 5.82 7.17
C ARG A 92 2.28 5.16 6.86
N ILE A 93 2.08 3.92 7.29
CA ILE A 93 0.82 3.19 7.11
C ILE A 93 -0.31 3.91 7.86
N ALA A 94 -0.09 4.31 9.11
CA ALA A 94 -1.08 5.03 9.90
C ALA A 94 -1.50 6.35 9.23
N LYS A 95 -0.55 7.17 8.80
CA LYS A 95 -0.81 8.42 8.05
C LYS A 95 -1.61 8.15 6.76
N THR A 96 -1.33 7.04 6.08
CA THR A 96 -2.06 6.67 4.86
C THR A 96 -3.49 6.27 5.18
N ILE A 97 -3.71 5.49 6.25
CA ILE A 97 -5.05 5.09 6.70
C ILE A 97 -5.85 6.32 7.13
N ASP A 98 -5.26 7.26 7.86
CA ASP A 98 -5.92 8.50 8.29
C ASP A 98 -6.32 9.36 7.08
N PHE A 99 -5.44 9.46 6.09
CA PHE A 99 -5.78 10.11 4.82
C PHE A 99 -6.96 9.41 4.12
N LEU A 100 -6.97 8.09 4.04
CA LEU A 100 -8.07 7.34 3.43
C LEU A 100 -9.39 7.55 4.18
N LYS A 101 -9.37 7.60 5.51
CA LYS A 101 -10.55 7.87 6.34
C LYS A 101 -11.09 9.29 6.18
N SER A 102 -10.24 10.23 5.79
CA SER A 102 -10.67 11.62 5.51
C SER A 102 -11.43 11.77 4.18
N VAL A 103 -11.34 10.79 3.29
CA VAL A 103 -12.01 10.80 1.98
C VAL A 103 -13.46 10.36 2.13
N ASN A 104 -14.40 11.22 1.74
CA ASN A 104 -15.82 10.95 1.83
C ASN A 104 -16.36 10.15 0.64
N ALA A 105 -17.39 9.34 0.88
CA ALA A 105 -18.06 8.57 -0.17
C ALA A 105 -18.54 9.47 -1.34
N ALA A 106 -19.11 10.64 -1.02
CA ALA A 106 -19.59 11.58 -2.03
C ALA A 106 -18.51 12.14 -2.97
N GLN A 107 -17.23 12.04 -2.60
CA GLN A 107 -16.11 12.47 -3.44
C GLN A 107 -15.67 11.38 -4.44
N ILE A 108 -15.94 10.12 -4.13
CA ILE A 108 -15.55 8.95 -4.93
C ILE A 108 -16.72 8.40 -5.73
N ASP A 109 -17.91 8.33 -5.14
CA ASP A 109 -19.11 7.89 -5.85
C ASP A 109 -19.45 8.91 -6.95
N GLY A 110 -19.73 8.41 -8.16
CA GLY A 110 -19.88 9.24 -9.36
C GLY A 110 -18.56 9.55 -10.08
N SER A 111 -17.44 8.97 -9.63
CA SER A 111 -16.15 9.11 -10.31
C SER A 111 -15.88 8.02 -11.36
N GLU A 112 -16.86 7.19 -11.69
CA GLU A 112 -16.71 6.04 -12.59
C GLU A 112 -16.14 6.47 -13.95
N GLU A 113 -16.64 7.58 -14.49
CA GLU A 113 -16.23 8.15 -15.78
C GLU A 113 -15.25 9.31 -15.65
N ARG A 114 -14.88 9.70 -14.43
CA ARG A 114 -13.92 10.79 -14.21
C ARG A 114 -12.60 10.45 -14.89
N THR A 115 -12.08 11.36 -15.70
CA THR A 115 -10.77 11.18 -16.33
C THR A 115 -9.67 11.29 -15.30
N VAL A 116 -8.94 10.19 -15.11
CA VAL A 116 -7.72 10.12 -14.29
C VAL A 116 -6.52 10.16 -15.21
N THR A 117 -5.70 11.19 -15.09
CA THR A 117 -4.46 11.34 -15.87
C THR A 117 -3.28 10.83 -15.06
N LEU A 118 -2.57 9.86 -15.60
CA LEU A 118 -1.29 9.38 -15.06
C LEU A 118 -0.15 9.88 -15.94
N LYS A 119 0.80 10.60 -15.33
CA LYS A 119 2.08 10.94 -15.96
C LYS A 119 3.07 9.85 -15.61
N MET A 120 3.48 9.06 -16.62
CA MET A 120 4.53 8.07 -16.50
C MET A 120 5.63 8.42 -17.50
N HIS A 121 6.78 8.86 -16.98
CA HIS A 121 7.86 9.43 -17.80
C HIS A 121 7.31 10.58 -18.65
N ASP A 122 7.54 10.59 -19.95
CA ASP A 122 7.07 11.63 -20.86
C ASP A 122 5.70 11.35 -21.50
N LYS A 123 4.98 10.33 -21.02
CA LYS A 123 3.66 9.95 -21.56
C LYS A 123 2.56 10.22 -20.55
N GLU A 124 1.54 10.95 -20.99
CA GLU A 124 0.28 11.07 -20.26
C GLU A 124 -0.67 9.97 -20.73
N THR A 125 -1.21 9.23 -19.78
CA THR A 125 -2.21 8.19 -20.05
C THR A 125 -3.49 8.54 -19.29
N HIS A 126 -4.60 8.54 -20.00
CA HIS A 126 -5.90 8.85 -19.45
C HIS A 126 -6.70 7.56 -19.25
N PHE A 127 -7.32 7.46 -18.09
CA PHE A 127 -8.21 6.36 -17.73
C PHE A 127 -9.53 6.91 -17.22
N ALA A 128 -10.64 6.21 -17.48
CA ALA A 128 -11.85 6.46 -16.70
C ALA A 128 -11.68 5.91 -15.27
N GLY A 129 -12.38 6.49 -14.29
CA GLY A 129 -12.18 6.17 -12.87
C GLY A 129 -12.36 4.72 -12.51
N GLN A 130 -13.41 4.06 -13.04
CA GLN A 130 -13.67 2.65 -12.76
C GLN A 130 -12.58 1.71 -13.34
N PRO A 131 -12.20 1.78 -14.64
CA PRO A 131 -11.07 1.02 -15.17
C PRO A 131 -9.75 1.31 -14.44
N TYR A 132 -9.53 2.57 -14.03
CA TYR A 132 -8.35 2.95 -13.25
C TYR A 132 -8.30 2.25 -11.89
N LEU A 133 -9.42 2.23 -11.14
CA LEU A 133 -9.52 1.54 -9.86
C LEU A 133 -9.24 0.05 -10.01
N VAL A 134 -9.90 -0.62 -10.96
CA VAL A 134 -9.74 -2.07 -11.22
C VAL A 134 -8.29 -2.39 -11.61
N SER A 135 -7.70 -1.59 -12.50
CA SER A 135 -6.30 -1.75 -12.90
C SER A 135 -5.35 -1.55 -11.70
N THR A 136 -5.59 -0.55 -10.87
CA THR A 136 -4.75 -0.27 -9.68
C THR A 136 -4.82 -1.42 -8.68
N LEU A 137 -6.02 -1.94 -8.38
CA LEU A 137 -6.21 -3.08 -7.49
C LEU A 137 -5.47 -4.33 -7.99
N ASN A 138 -5.61 -4.66 -9.27
CA ASN A 138 -5.09 -5.90 -9.82
C ASN A 138 -3.60 -5.84 -10.15
N SER A 139 -3.12 -4.73 -10.70
CA SER A 139 -1.74 -4.62 -11.22
C SER A 139 -0.73 -4.01 -10.25
N LYS A 140 -1.18 -3.27 -9.24
CA LYS A 140 -0.29 -2.55 -8.34
C LYS A 140 -0.49 -2.94 -6.87
N VAL A 141 -1.70 -2.90 -6.35
CA VAL A 141 -1.94 -3.17 -4.93
C VAL A 141 -1.70 -4.64 -4.59
N ARG A 142 -2.35 -5.56 -5.31
CA ARG A 142 -2.20 -7.01 -5.04
C ARG A 142 -0.78 -7.53 -5.27
N PRO A 143 -0.09 -7.21 -6.38
CA PRO A 143 1.27 -7.66 -6.60
C PRO A 143 2.30 -7.07 -5.62
N THR A 144 2.07 -5.89 -5.09
CA THR A 144 3.00 -5.27 -4.13
C THR A 144 2.79 -5.79 -2.71
N LEU A 145 1.53 -5.94 -2.28
CA LEU A 145 1.21 -6.40 -0.92
C LEU A 145 1.47 -7.90 -0.72
N LYS A 146 1.18 -8.75 -1.72
CA LYS A 146 1.42 -10.19 -1.61
C LYS A 146 2.88 -10.55 -1.34
N PRO A 147 3.87 -10.05 -2.10
CA PRO A 147 5.27 -10.33 -1.82
C PRO A 147 5.75 -9.76 -0.50
N ALA A 148 5.33 -8.54 -0.12
CA ALA A 148 5.67 -7.97 1.18
C ALA A 148 5.16 -8.86 2.31
N MET A 149 3.93 -9.33 2.22
CA MET A 149 3.34 -10.25 3.19
C MET A 149 4.01 -11.63 3.16
N ALA A 150 4.32 -12.18 1.97
CA ALA A 150 4.98 -13.48 1.82
C ALA A 150 6.41 -13.48 2.36
N ALA A 151 7.20 -12.45 2.07
CA ALA A 151 8.56 -12.31 2.58
C ALA A 151 8.59 -12.34 4.12
N LEU A 152 7.59 -11.75 4.75
CA LEU A 152 7.45 -11.74 6.21
C LEU A 152 6.93 -13.08 6.75
N PHE A 153 6.05 -13.77 6.02
CA PHE A 153 5.51 -15.08 6.40
C PHE A 153 6.54 -16.20 6.29
N GLU A 154 7.26 -16.28 5.18
CA GLU A 154 8.27 -17.33 4.97
C GLU A 154 9.40 -17.24 5.99
N CYS A 155 9.82 -16.02 6.36
CA CYS A 155 10.82 -15.82 7.38
C CYS A 155 10.35 -16.26 8.78
N THR A 156 9.02 -16.23 9.04
CA THR A 156 8.43 -16.67 10.32
C THR A 156 8.18 -18.18 10.37
N ILE A 157 7.92 -18.81 9.21
CA ILE A 157 7.60 -20.26 9.12
C ILE A 157 8.86 -21.11 9.00
N CYS A 158 9.91 -20.65 8.31
CA CYS A 158 11.15 -21.41 8.10
C CYS A 158 11.94 -21.67 9.41
N GLN A 159 11.51 -21.12 10.54
CA GLN A 159 12.19 -21.27 11.83
C GLN A 159 11.37 -22.05 12.87
N ARG A 160 10.34 -22.77 12.46
CA ARG A 160 9.65 -23.76 13.30
C ARG A 160 10.18 -25.19 13.14
N GLY A 161 11.38 -25.34 12.55
CA GLY A 161 12.12 -26.61 12.52
C GLY A 161 13.19 -26.64 13.58
#